data_ef02e9b29dc2fa4e528275ded47fc1ff
#
_entry.id   ef02e9b29dc2fa4e528275ded47fc1ff
#
_cell.length_a   1.000
_cell.length_b   1.000
_cell.length_c   1.000
_cell.angle_alpha   90.00
_cell.angle_beta   90.00
_cell.angle_gamma   90.00
#
_symmetry.space_group_name_H-M   'P 1'
#
loop_
_entity.id
_entity.type
_entity.pdbx_description
1 polymer ?
#
loop_
_entity_poly.entity_id
_entity_poly.type
_entity_poly.pdbx_seq_one_letter_code
_entity_poly.pdbx_strand_id
1 'polypeptide(L)'
;MANLLSQQIEMLSREKHIEPEIVVAAIEDAMVVAARKYYKTEEDLRAKFNQETGQVDVYSVHTVVEEVVDPQKEVSLSEAKKKDPAAEVGTEILAAKPTDVLGRIAAQTAKQVILQKVREAERDTIFNEYHNRVGEMITVIVKRAEGPDLIVDMGRTEARLPKREQSKLETYNIGERLRVVIKAVDRAAKGPQVVVSRADASLVQRLFEMEVPEIYDGTVQIRFAAREAGERTKVAVMSRDKDVDPVGACVGMKGMRVQSIIRELRGEKIDIIPYSEETVAFAQKALSPAKVTRVQIIDPENHKLEVIVEDSQLSLAIGKKGQNVRLASKLIGWDIDIKSEEEKRREIEEQMTALTAPTTPLTALAGVGPKTIEKIEAAGITNVEKLAGMTPEQLMEIPGIGEKMVDKIYQAVNRFYEGGGEAAAPAEAAEGVEAAEPAAESVESLEAEAAAPESSESTETAAPESSEVAAETAEGGPAEKSAEVAEPAEAKSDPDRAEEANS
;
A
#
# COMPACT_ATOMS: atom_id res chain seq x y z
N MET A 1 57.22 -9.45 -5.89
CA MET A 1 56.12 -8.45 -5.78
C MET A 1 54.85 -8.94 -6.48
N ALA A 2 54.90 -9.98 -7.28
CA ALA A 2 53.76 -10.55 -8.04
C ALA A 2 52.62 -11.12 -7.17
N ASN A 3 52.88 -11.51 -5.93
CA ASN A 3 51.88 -12.14 -5.08
C ASN A 3 51.03 -11.13 -4.23
N LEU A 4 51.35 -9.82 -4.29
CA LEU A 4 50.66 -8.86 -3.45
C LEU A 4 49.23 -8.58 -3.88
N LEU A 5 48.99 -8.46 -5.20
CA LEU A 5 47.68 -8.19 -5.74
C LEU A 5 46.76 -9.42 -5.58
N SER A 6 47.29 -10.63 -5.86
CA SER A 6 46.54 -11.89 -5.65
C SER A 6 46.16 -12.07 -4.17
N GLN A 7 47.07 -11.78 -3.24
CA GLN A 7 46.75 -11.82 -1.80
C GLN A 7 45.69 -10.80 -1.39
N GLN A 8 45.77 -9.58 -1.96
CA GLN A 8 44.73 -8.55 -1.72
C GLN A 8 43.38 -8.95 -2.27
N ILE A 9 43.32 -9.59 -3.44
CA ILE A 9 42.09 -10.13 -4.03
C ILE A 9 41.50 -11.21 -3.11
N GLU A 10 42.31 -12.17 -2.66
CA GLU A 10 41.84 -13.21 -1.74
C GLU A 10 41.36 -12.64 -0.40
N MET A 11 42.07 -11.66 0.15
CA MET A 11 41.72 -11.03 1.42
C MET A 11 40.41 -10.26 1.31
N LEU A 12 40.21 -9.50 0.21
CA LEU A 12 38.98 -8.80 -0.09
C LEU A 12 37.79 -9.77 -0.32
N SER A 13 38.05 -10.87 -1.07
CA SER A 13 37.08 -11.92 -1.30
C SER A 13 36.59 -12.56 0.01
N ARG A 14 37.51 -12.87 0.93
CA ARG A 14 37.16 -13.45 2.24
C ARG A 14 36.46 -12.46 3.16
N GLU A 15 36.93 -11.21 3.19
CA GLU A 15 36.32 -10.16 4.03
C GLU A 15 34.90 -9.81 3.58
N LYS A 16 34.64 -9.80 2.27
CA LYS A 16 33.36 -9.39 1.68
C LYS A 16 32.46 -10.55 1.28
N HIS A 17 32.94 -11.80 1.43
CA HIS A 17 32.22 -13.01 1.01
C HIS A 17 31.82 -12.98 -0.49
N ILE A 18 32.71 -12.50 -1.33
CA ILE A 18 32.53 -12.41 -2.79
C ILE A 18 33.49 -13.37 -3.46
N GLU A 19 33.06 -13.99 -4.56
CA GLU A 19 33.93 -14.88 -5.34
C GLU A 19 35.14 -14.11 -5.90
N PRO A 20 36.38 -14.68 -5.81
CA PRO A 20 37.59 -14.04 -6.31
C PRO A 20 37.50 -13.63 -7.79
N GLU A 21 36.79 -14.40 -8.59
CA GLU A 21 36.58 -14.15 -10.03
C GLU A 21 35.88 -12.83 -10.30
N ILE A 22 34.90 -12.46 -9.47
CA ILE A 22 34.17 -11.18 -9.57
C ILE A 22 35.12 -10.00 -9.30
N VAL A 23 36.03 -10.17 -8.35
CA VAL A 23 37.04 -9.13 -8.02
C VAL A 23 38.05 -8.99 -9.16
N VAL A 24 38.48 -10.11 -9.75
CA VAL A 24 39.38 -10.12 -10.92
C VAL A 24 38.72 -9.43 -12.10
N ALA A 25 37.49 -9.80 -12.45
CA ALA A 25 36.73 -9.16 -13.53
C ALA A 25 36.56 -7.64 -13.30
N ALA A 26 36.32 -7.21 -12.06
CA ALA A 26 36.24 -5.79 -11.71
C ALA A 26 37.57 -5.05 -11.93
N ILE A 27 38.71 -5.70 -11.69
CA ILE A 27 40.03 -5.13 -11.94
C ILE A 27 40.30 -5.03 -13.43
N GLU A 28 39.95 -6.06 -14.21
CA GLU A 28 40.05 -6.07 -15.66
C GLU A 28 39.23 -4.95 -16.30
N ASP A 29 37.95 -4.80 -15.90
CA ASP A 29 37.06 -3.72 -16.34
C ASP A 29 37.62 -2.33 -16.00
N ALA A 30 38.15 -2.17 -14.79
CA ALA A 30 38.78 -0.94 -14.34
C ALA A 30 40.00 -0.55 -15.19
N MET A 31 40.81 -1.52 -15.57
CA MET A 31 41.98 -1.31 -16.42
C MET A 31 41.60 -0.94 -17.85
N VAL A 32 40.54 -1.55 -18.42
CA VAL A 32 39.96 -1.16 -19.71
C VAL A 32 39.48 0.29 -19.69
N VAL A 33 38.72 0.68 -18.65
CA VAL A 33 38.23 2.07 -18.50
C VAL A 33 39.36 3.07 -18.36
N ALA A 34 40.41 2.72 -17.58
CA ALA A 34 41.58 3.56 -17.39
C ALA A 34 42.38 3.71 -18.70
N ALA A 35 42.56 2.60 -19.42
CA ALA A 35 43.28 2.57 -20.71
C ALA A 35 42.51 3.40 -21.76
N ARG A 36 41.20 3.22 -21.90
CA ARG A 36 40.35 4.02 -22.79
C ARG A 36 40.44 5.52 -22.51
N LYS A 37 40.44 5.91 -21.25
CA LYS A 37 40.60 7.32 -20.85
C LYS A 37 41.98 7.89 -21.13
N TYR A 38 43.03 7.07 -20.98
CA TYR A 38 44.41 7.48 -21.21
C TYR A 38 44.74 7.58 -22.72
N TYR A 39 44.44 6.52 -23.47
CA TYR A 39 44.75 6.46 -24.91
C TYR A 39 43.80 7.31 -25.76
N LYS A 40 42.65 7.75 -25.18
CA LYS A 40 41.59 8.49 -25.89
C LYS A 40 41.23 7.83 -27.23
N THR A 41 41.17 6.51 -27.24
CA THR A 41 40.90 5.70 -28.43
C THR A 41 39.53 5.06 -28.35
N GLU A 42 38.90 4.87 -29.49
CA GLU A 42 37.66 4.10 -29.63
C GLU A 42 37.90 2.62 -29.95
N GLU A 43 39.19 2.20 -29.91
CA GLU A 43 39.56 0.79 -30.05
C GLU A 43 38.85 -0.08 -29.02
N ASP A 44 38.52 -1.30 -29.38
CA ASP A 44 38.06 -2.30 -28.42
C ASP A 44 39.26 -2.81 -27.62
N LEU A 45 39.18 -2.56 -26.29
CA LEU A 45 40.25 -2.90 -25.34
C LEU A 45 39.78 -4.01 -24.42
N ARG A 46 40.64 -5.02 -24.23
CA ARG A 46 40.47 -6.07 -23.21
C ARG A 46 41.64 -6.05 -22.27
N ALA A 47 41.34 -6.25 -20.99
CA ALA A 47 42.33 -6.48 -19.98
C ALA A 47 42.25 -7.91 -19.47
N LYS A 48 43.40 -8.51 -19.17
CA LYS A 48 43.46 -9.86 -18.61
C LYS A 48 44.42 -9.88 -17.45
N PHE A 49 43.97 -10.40 -16.32
CA PHE A 49 44.78 -10.59 -15.13
C PHE A 49 45.67 -11.82 -15.30
N ASN A 50 46.96 -11.62 -15.19
CA ASN A 50 47.96 -12.68 -15.22
C ASN A 50 48.24 -13.12 -13.79
N GLN A 51 47.85 -14.34 -13.45
CA GLN A 51 48.04 -14.90 -12.08
C GLN A 51 49.54 -15.15 -11.78
N GLU A 52 50.38 -15.40 -12.77
CA GLU A 52 51.80 -15.67 -12.55
C GLU A 52 52.58 -14.41 -12.28
N THR A 53 52.33 -13.35 -13.03
CA THR A 53 53.02 -12.06 -12.86
C THR A 53 52.37 -11.15 -11.84
N GLY A 54 51.05 -11.39 -11.53
CA GLY A 54 50.25 -10.53 -10.67
C GLY A 54 50.00 -9.15 -11.28
N GLN A 55 50.09 -9.03 -12.60
CA GLN A 55 49.83 -7.81 -13.37
C GLN A 55 48.61 -7.97 -14.25
N VAL A 56 48.04 -6.84 -14.66
CA VAL A 56 46.95 -6.82 -15.63
C VAL A 56 47.49 -6.30 -16.93
N ASP A 57 47.44 -7.17 -17.92
CA ASP A 57 47.86 -6.85 -19.28
C ASP A 57 46.66 -6.30 -20.06
N VAL A 58 46.88 -5.22 -20.83
CA VAL A 58 45.85 -4.59 -21.64
C VAL A 58 46.14 -4.86 -23.12
N TYR A 59 45.13 -5.30 -23.83
CA TYR A 59 45.21 -5.62 -25.25
C TYR A 59 44.21 -4.80 -26.03
N SER A 60 44.58 -4.33 -27.24
CA SER A 60 43.60 -3.93 -28.25
C SER A 60 43.16 -5.13 -29.05
N VAL A 61 41.86 -5.23 -29.24
CA VAL A 61 41.24 -6.31 -30.03
C VAL A 61 40.99 -5.79 -31.42
N HIS A 62 41.55 -6.49 -32.42
CA HIS A 62 41.32 -6.19 -33.85
C HIS A 62 40.69 -7.40 -34.49
N THR A 63 39.60 -7.20 -35.20
CA THR A 63 38.94 -8.27 -35.96
C THR A 63 39.60 -8.36 -37.35
N VAL A 64 39.92 -9.57 -37.77
CA VAL A 64 40.49 -9.80 -39.10
C VAL A 64 39.40 -9.72 -40.16
N VAL A 65 39.56 -8.81 -41.13
CA VAL A 65 38.62 -8.60 -42.23
C VAL A 65 39.37 -8.66 -43.57
N GLU A 66 38.64 -8.90 -44.65
CA GLU A 66 39.23 -8.86 -46.01
C GLU A 66 39.54 -7.43 -46.43
N GLU A 67 38.61 -6.50 -46.21
CA GLU A 67 38.76 -5.06 -46.46
C GLU A 67 38.57 -4.27 -45.18
N VAL A 68 39.57 -3.48 -44.82
CA VAL A 68 39.57 -2.66 -43.58
C VAL A 68 38.70 -1.43 -43.78
N VAL A 69 37.61 -1.32 -43.05
CA VAL A 69 36.74 -0.13 -43.02
C VAL A 69 37.13 0.80 -41.86
N ASP A 70 37.42 0.25 -40.70
CA ASP A 70 37.84 0.98 -39.52
C ASP A 70 39.24 0.51 -39.06
N PRO A 71 40.31 1.29 -39.33
CA PRO A 71 41.67 0.91 -38.96
C PRO A 71 41.90 0.78 -37.44
N GLN A 72 40.97 1.27 -36.62
CA GLN A 72 41.07 1.18 -35.14
C GLN A 72 40.51 -0.14 -34.59
N LYS A 73 39.63 -0.82 -35.34
CA LYS A 73 38.95 -2.04 -34.90
C LYS A 73 39.28 -3.25 -35.78
N GLU A 74 39.74 -3.00 -36.97
CA GLU A 74 39.91 -4.03 -38.00
C GLU A 74 41.36 -4.11 -38.47
N VAL A 75 41.77 -5.29 -38.85
CA VAL A 75 43.09 -5.58 -39.41
C VAL A 75 42.94 -6.41 -40.66
N SER A 76 43.74 -6.13 -41.69
CA SER A 76 43.71 -6.91 -42.93
C SER A 76 44.27 -8.33 -42.72
N LEU A 77 43.73 -9.29 -43.46
CA LEU A 77 44.20 -10.69 -43.42
C LEU A 77 45.71 -10.81 -43.67
N SER A 78 46.29 -9.93 -44.50
CA SER A 78 47.70 -9.92 -44.83
C SER A 78 48.60 -9.46 -43.66
N GLU A 79 48.13 -8.54 -42.87
CA GLU A 79 48.83 -8.08 -41.65
C GLU A 79 48.58 -9.03 -40.47
N ALA A 80 47.38 -9.61 -40.38
CA ALA A 80 46.99 -10.61 -39.40
C ALA A 80 47.93 -11.85 -39.50
N LYS A 81 48.14 -12.39 -40.69
CA LYS A 81 49.01 -13.53 -40.93
C LYS A 81 50.52 -13.30 -40.66
N LYS A 82 50.95 -12.03 -40.54
CA LYS A 82 52.33 -11.71 -40.10
C LYS A 82 52.50 -11.89 -38.59
N LYS A 83 51.42 -11.73 -37.84
CA LYS A 83 51.41 -11.86 -36.36
C LYS A 83 51.00 -13.28 -35.92
N ASP A 84 50.03 -13.84 -36.58
CA ASP A 84 49.56 -15.21 -36.36
C ASP A 84 49.32 -15.91 -37.72
N PRO A 85 50.16 -16.90 -38.07
CA PRO A 85 50.03 -17.64 -39.34
C PRO A 85 48.70 -18.40 -39.51
N ALA A 86 47.99 -18.68 -38.41
CA ALA A 86 46.70 -19.37 -38.38
C ALA A 86 45.48 -18.42 -38.44
N ALA A 87 45.70 -17.10 -38.59
CA ALA A 87 44.61 -16.14 -38.63
C ALA A 87 43.71 -16.29 -39.84
N GLU A 88 42.41 -16.40 -39.61
CA GLU A 88 41.34 -16.44 -40.59
C GLU A 88 40.46 -15.19 -40.50
N VAL A 89 39.66 -14.93 -41.54
CA VAL A 89 38.69 -13.81 -41.51
C VAL A 89 37.67 -14.04 -40.41
N GLY A 90 37.47 -13.03 -39.54
CA GLY A 90 36.63 -13.10 -38.37
C GLY A 90 37.38 -13.49 -37.08
N THR A 91 38.68 -13.81 -37.16
CA THR A 91 39.49 -14.07 -35.95
C THR A 91 39.85 -12.77 -35.23
N GLU A 92 39.79 -12.75 -33.89
CA GLU A 92 40.22 -11.62 -33.08
C GLU A 92 41.75 -11.72 -32.81
N ILE A 93 42.47 -10.66 -33.12
CA ILE A 93 43.91 -10.56 -32.81
C ILE A 93 44.10 -9.59 -31.65
N LEU A 94 44.80 -10.07 -30.63
CA LEU A 94 45.14 -9.28 -29.42
C LEU A 94 46.52 -8.63 -29.62
N ALA A 95 46.58 -7.31 -29.57
CA ALA A 95 47.85 -6.57 -29.60
C ALA A 95 48.09 -5.94 -28.22
N ALA A 96 49.19 -6.30 -27.56
CA ALA A 96 49.53 -5.80 -26.27
C ALA A 96 49.82 -4.30 -26.28
N LYS A 97 49.20 -3.56 -25.36
CA LYS A 97 49.47 -2.12 -25.13
C LYS A 97 50.35 -1.95 -23.90
N PRO A 98 51.30 -1.00 -23.88
CA PRO A 98 52.17 -0.76 -22.72
C PRO A 98 51.37 -0.26 -21.54
N THR A 99 51.47 -0.97 -20.42
CA THR A 99 50.69 -0.66 -19.17
C THR A 99 51.47 0.19 -18.19
N ASP A 100 52.79 0.32 -18.36
CA ASP A 100 53.68 1.04 -17.44
C ASP A 100 53.31 2.51 -17.20
N VAL A 101 52.74 3.16 -18.21
CA VAL A 101 52.37 4.57 -18.20
C VAL A 101 50.99 4.80 -17.49
N LEU A 102 50.19 3.75 -17.39
CA LEU A 102 48.83 3.82 -16.82
C LEU A 102 48.82 3.88 -15.28
N GLY A 103 49.95 3.67 -14.60
CA GLY A 103 50.07 3.32 -13.19
C GLY A 103 49.26 4.20 -12.21
N ARG A 104 49.32 5.54 -12.28
CA ARG A 104 48.61 6.41 -11.33
C ARG A 104 47.15 6.59 -11.67
N ILE A 105 46.83 6.80 -12.96
CA ILE A 105 45.43 7.01 -13.42
C ILE A 105 44.67 5.70 -13.31
N ALA A 106 45.33 4.60 -13.70
CA ALA A 106 44.76 3.25 -13.58
C ALA A 106 44.47 2.90 -12.11
N ALA A 107 45.40 3.18 -11.17
CA ALA A 107 45.21 2.87 -9.77
C ALA A 107 43.98 3.60 -9.15
N GLN A 108 43.77 4.87 -9.48
CA GLN A 108 42.60 5.61 -8.97
C GLN A 108 41.29 5.11 -9.61
N THR A 109 41.30 4.89 -10.94
CA THR A 109 40.11 4.40 -11.64
C THR A 109 39.80 2.96 -11.22
N ALA A 110 40.82 2.10 -11.11
CA ALA A 110 40.68 0.74 -10.62
C ALA A 110 40.06 0.70 -9.22
N LYS A 111 40.56 1.51 -8.28
CA LYS A 111 39.99 1.59 -6.93
C LYS A 111 38.50 1.95 -6.98
N GLN A 112 38.10 2.90 -7.81
CA GLN A 112 36.71 3.34 -7.89
C GLN A 112 35.82 2.25 -8.52
N VAL A 113 36.26 1.62 -9.62
CA VAL A 113 35.51 0.55 -10.29
C VAL A 113 35.44 -0.70 -9.44
N ILE A 114 36.55 -1.10 -8.78
CA ILE A 114 36.55 -2.22 -7.84
C ILE A 114 35.54 -1.97 -6.71
N LEU A 115 35.58 -0.79 -6.09
CA LEU A 115 34.62 -0.46 -5.03
C LEU A 115 33.16 -0.48 -5.54
N GLN A 116 32.91 -0.07 -6.76
CA GLN A 116 31.61 -0.14 -7.36
C GLN A 116 31.17 -1.60 -7.60
N LYS A 117 32.01 -2.42 -8.21
CA LYS A 117 31.71 -3.83 -8.48
C LYS A 117 31.56 -4.66 -7.21
N VAL A 118 32.39 -4.41 -6.21
CA VAL A 118 32.25 -5.02 -4.88
C VAL A 118 30.89 -4.67 -4.27
N ARG A 119 30.47 -3.40 -4.34
CA ARG A 119 29.16 -3.00 -3.86
C ARG A 119 28.01 -3.64 -4.65
N GLU A 120 28.16 -3.79 -5.97
CA GLU A 120 27.18 -4.49 -6.82
C GLU A 120 27.07 -5.97 -6.41
N ALA A 121 28.21 -6.66 -6.24
CA ALA A 121 28.25 -8.04 -5.80
C ALA A 121 27.71 -8.25 -4.38
N GLU A 122 28.05 -7.36 -3.43
CA GLU A 122 27.45 -7.35 -2.08
C GLU A 122 25.92 -7.21 -2.17
N ARG A 123 25.41 -6.34 -3.06
CA ARG A 123 23.98 -6.13 -3.26
C ARG A 123 23.30 -7.36 -3.83
N ASP A 124 23.90 -7.99 -4.82
CA ASP A 124 23.36 -9.20 -5.41
C ASP A 124 23.35 -10.37 -4.42
N THR A 125 24.38 -10.48 -3.60
CA THR A 125 24.43 -11.47 -2.52
C THR A 125 23.32 -11.24 -1.50
N ILE A 126 23.13 -9.99 -1.03
CA ILE A 126 22.06 -9.63 -0.09
C ILE A 126 20.70 -9.89 -0.73
N PHE A 127 20.50 -9.49 -1.99
CA PHE A 127 19.25 -9.74 -2.70
C PHE A 127 18.93 -11.23 -2.77
N ASN A 128 19.86 -12.06 -3.20
CA ASN A 128 19.66 -13.51 -3.31
C ASN A 128 19.41 -14.18 -1.96
N GLU A 129 20.09 -13.74 -0.88
CA GLU A 129 19.90 -14.27 0.47
C GLU A 129 18.52 -13.93 1.03
N TYR A 130 18.06 -12.68 0.87
CA TYR A 130 16.83 -12.21 1.52
C TYR A 130 15.58 -12.24 0.64
N HIS A 131 15.72 -12.38 -0.67
CA HIS A 131 14.56 -12.42 -1.57
C HIS A 131 13.62 -13.60 -1.25
N ASN A 132 14.18 -14.77 -0.97
CA ASN A 132 13.42 -15.98 -0.63
C ASN A 132 12.90 -15.97 0.83
N ARG A 133 13.36 -15.01 1.63
CA ARG A 133 12.98 -14.87 3.04
C ARG A 133 11.93 -13.77 3.29
N VAL A 134 11.34 -13.26 2.22
CA VAL A 134 10.22 -12.30 2.33
C VAL A 134 9.05 -12.97 3.06
N GLY A 135 8.49 -12.27 4.06
CA GLY A 135 7.46 -12.79 4.97
C GLY A 135 8.00 -13.54 6.19
N GLU A 136 9.31 -13.71 6.32
CA GLU A 136 9.94 -14.26 7.52
C GLU A 136 10.07 -13.20 8.62
N MET A 137 9.82 -13.63 9.86
CA MET A 137 10.02 -12.80 11.04
C MET A 137 11.46 -12.90 11.53
N ILE A 138 12.08 -11.76 11.75
CA ILE A 138 13.45 -11.64 12.26
C ILE A 138 13.52 -10.68 13.43
N THR A 139 14.56 -10.86 14.26
CA THR A 139 14.89 -9.92 15.33
C THR A 139 15.98 -8.97 14.86
N VAL A 140 15.73 -7.68 14.97
CA VAL A 140 16.64 -6.61 14.55
C VAL A 140 16.96 -5.66 15.70
N ILE A 141 18.04 -4.89 15.58
CA ILE A 141 18.43 -3.87 16.55
C ILE A 141 18.33 -2.50 15.88
N VAL A 142 17.68 -1.54 16.52
CA VAL A 142 17.60 -0.16 16.02
C VAL A 142 18.98 0.49 16.11
N LYS A 143 19.56 0.85 14.97
CA LYS A 143 20.91 1.40 14.89
C LYS A 143 20.93 2.93 14.87
N ARG A 144 20.11 3.54 14.04
CA ARG A 144 19.99 4.99 13.90
C ARG A 144 18.67 5.39 13.27
N ALA A 145 18.30 6.64 13.42
CA ALA A 145 17.19 7.25 12.70
C ALA A 145 17.71 8.08 11.52
N GLU A 146 17.14 7.91 10.36
CA GLU A 146 17.41 8.71 9.16
C GLU A 146 16.14 9.45 8.75
N GLY A 147 15.96 10.67 9.27
CA GLY A 147 14.73 11.41 9.11
C GLY A 147 13.53 10.68 9.74
N PRO A 148 12.48 10.37 8.97
CA PRO A 148 11.32 9.63 9.48
C PRO A 148 11.54 8.11 9.54
N ASP A 149 12.54 7.59 8.84
CA ASP A 149 12.81 6.16 8.72
C ASP A 149 13.85 5.72 9.76
N LEU A 150 13.77 4.45 10.14
CA LEU A 150 14.73 3.84 11.03
C LEU A 150 15.61 2.86 10.24
N ILE A 151 16.91 2.90 10.55
CA ILE A 151 17.85 1.91 10.07
C ILE A 151 18.08 0.91 11.19
N VAL A 152 17.85 -0.34 10.88
CA VAL A 152 17.96 -1.46 11.80
C VAL A 152 19.04 -2.43 11.34
N ASP A 153 19.70 -3.05 12.29
CA ASP A 153 20.74 -4.04 12.06
C ASP A 153 20.17 -5.45 12.14
N MET A 154 20.35 -6.22 11.07
CA MET A 154 19.95 -7.62 10.96
C MET A 154 21.09 -8.58 11.30
N GLY A 155 22.26 -8.07 11.72
CA GLY A 155 23.49 -8.82 12.01
C GLY A 155 24.47 -8.80 10.85
N ARG A 156 24.08 -9.24 9.64
CA ARG A 156 24.93 -9.23 8.44
C ARG A 156 24.79 -7.95 7.60
N THR A 157 23.57 -7.41 7.57
CA THR A 157 23.25 -6.24 6.76
C THR A 157 22.30 -5.30 7.50
N GLU A 158 22.24 -4.05 7.04
CA GLU A 158 21.27 -3.09 7.52
C GLU A 158 19.96 -3.20 6.73
N ALA A 159 18.84 -3.00 7.40
CA ALA A 159 17.53 -2.89 6.78
C ALA A 159 16.90 -1.54 7.11
N ARG A 160 15.97 -1.11 6.27
CA ARG A 160 15.20 0.10 6.46
C ARG A 160 13.81 -0.24 6.98
N LEU A 161 13.39 0.41 8.06
CA LEU A 161 12.04 0.41 8.59
C LEU A 161 11.40 1.78 8.30
N PRO A 162 10.70 1.93 7.16
CA PRO A 162 10.08 3.20 6.77
C PRO A 162 8.99 3.63 7.74
N LYS A 163 8.71 4.93 7.86
CA LYS A 163 7.67 5.48 8.74
C LYS A 163 6.31 4.81 8.56
N ARG A 164 5.93 4.51 7.33
CA ARG A 164 4.65 3.82 7.01
C ARG A 164 4.56 2.38 7.53
N GLU A 165 5.72 1.75 7.75
CA GLU A 165 5.85 0.37 8.23
C GLU A 165 6.12 0.31 9.74
N GLN A 166 6.20 1.45 10.41
CA GLN A 166 6.30 1.55 11.86
C GLN A 166 4.90 1.52 12.49
N SER A 167 4.81 0.97 13.71
CA SER A 167 3.59 1.09 14.52
C SER A 167 3.46 2.53 15.04
N LYS A 168 2.26 3.10 14.96
CA LYS A 168 2.01 4.50 15.32
C LYS A 168 2.15 4.79 16.81
N LEU A 169 1.87 3.79 17.63
CA LEU A 169 1.87 3.92 19.09
C LEU A 169 3.17 3.46 19.75
N GLU A 170 4.08 2.87 18.96
CA GLU A 170 5.38 2.44 19.46
C GLU A 170 6.43 3.55 19.35
N THR A 171 7.23 3.68 20.37
CA THR A 171 8.46 4.49 20.37
C THR A 171 9.65 3.57 20.19
N TYR A 172 10.60 3.99 19.38
CA TYR A 172 11.77 3.18 19.02
C TYR A 172 13.04 3.86 19.52
N ASN A 173 13.78 3.19 20.41
CA ASN A 173 15.03 3.70 20.94
C ASN A 173 16.22 3.04 20.25
N ILE A 174 17.32 3.80 20.11
CA ILE A 174 18.57 3.26 19.57
C ILE A 174 19.09 2.16 20.50
N GLY A 175 19.50 1.03 19.91
CA GLY A 175 19.96 -0.15 20.63
C GLY A 175 18.84 -1.12 21.03
N GLU A 176 17.58 -0.77 20.80
CA GLU A 176 16.44 -1.59 21.14
C GLU A 176 16.28 -2.76 20.15
N ARG A 177 15.93 -3.93 20.68
CA ARG A 177 15.60 -5.12 19.88
C ARG A 177 14.13 -5.14 19.51
N LEU A 178 13.87 -5.38 18.24
CA LEU A 178 12.53 -5.43 17.68
C LEU A 178 12.35 -6.69 16.83
N ARG A 179 11.17 -7.30 16.90
CA ARG A 179 10.76 -8.32 15.95
C ARG A 179 10.05 -7.63 14.78
N VAL A 180 10.47 -7.94 13.57
CA VAL A 180 9.94 -7.35 12.35
C VAL A 180 9.82 -8.43 11.27
N VAL A 181 9.05 -8.17 10.25
CA VAL A 181 8.94 -9.06 9.08
C VAL A 181 9.68 -8.43 7.90
N ILE A 182 10.37 -9.23 7.13
CA ILE A 182 10.96 -8.83 5.86
C ILE A 182 9.81 -8.61 4.86
N LYS A 183 9.60 -7.35 4.47
CA LYS A 183 8.49 -6.99 3.58
C LYS A 183 8.87 -7.06 2.12
N ALA A 184 10.03 -6.57 1.79
CA ALA A 184 10.54 -6.53 0.42
C ALA A 184 12.06 -6.37 0.40
N VAL A 185 12.66 -6.75 -0.73
CA VAL A 185 14.07 -6.50 -1.02
C VAL A 185 14.15 -5.72 -2.31
N ASP A 186 14.72 -4.51 -2.25
CA ASP A 186 14.84 -3.60 -3.39
C ASP A 186 16.29 -3.58 -3.90
N ARG A 187 16.50 -4.16 -5.08
CA ARG A 187 17.82 -4.22 -5.74
C ARG A 187 18.33 -2.85 -6.14
N ALA A 188 17.44 -1.92 -6.46
CA ALA A 188 17.79 -0.59 -6.97
C ALA A 188 17.99 0.47 -5.87
N ALA A 189 17.75 0.13 -4.59
CA ALA A 189 17.84 1.07 -3.49
C ALA A 189 19.24 1.73 -3.37
N LYS A 190 19.27 3.04 -3.16
CA LYS A 190 20.53 3.77 -2.91
C LYS A 190 21.09 3.59 -1.49
N GLY A 191 20.35 2.92 -0.60
CA GLY A 191 20.68 2.62 0.79
C GLY A 191 20.51 1.14 1.11
N PRO A 192 20.09 0.78 2.35
CA PRO A 192 19.76 -0.59 2.69
C PRO A 192 18.69 -1.16 1.76
N GLN A 193 18.96 -2.35 1.21
CA GLN A 193 18.08 -3.01 0.22
C GLN A 193 16.88 -3.68 0.86
N VAL A 194 17.05 -4.18 2.08
CA VAL A 194 16.00 -4.89 2.79
C VAL A 194 15.06 -3.90 3.45
N VAL A 195 13.78 -4.02 3.15
CA VAL A 195 12.71 -3.25 3.79
C VAL A 195 11.98 -4.17 4.75
N VAL A 196 11.94 -3.77 6.01
CA VAL A 196 11.25 -4.51 7.06
C VAL A 196 10.01 -3.76 7.53
N SER A 197 9.06 -4.50 8.08
CA SER A 197 7.80 -3.96 8.58
C SER A 197 7.52 -4.42 10.01
N ARG A 198 7.08 -3.49 10.84
CA ARG A 198 6.50 -3.72 12.17
C ARG A 198 4.97 -3.59 12.12
N ALA A 199 4.43 -2.99 11.06
CA ALA A 199 3.01 -2.71 10.89
C ALA A 199 2.26 -3.78 10.09
N ASP A 200 2.95 -4.66 9.39
CA ASP A 200 2.35 -5.69 8.55
C ASP A 200 1.57 -6.73 9.36
N ALA A 201 0.45 -7.21 8.80
CA ALA A 201 -0.38 -8.24 9.42
C ALA A 201 0.34 -9.61 9.52
N SER A 202 1.27 -9.88 8.60
CA SER A 202 2.08 -11.10 8.61
C SER A 202 2.93 -11.23 9.88
N LEU A 203 3.34 -10.11 10.50
CA LEU A 203 4.03 -10.14 11.79
C LEU A 203 3.19 -10.83 12.86
N VAL A 204 1.90 -10.50 12.92
CA VAL A 204 0.99 -11.12 13.90
C VAL A 204 0.84 -12.62 13.63
N GLN A 205 0.71 -13.00 12.35
CA GLN A 205 0.64 -14.41 11.96
C GLN A 205 1.89 -15.18 12.41
N ARG A 206 3.09 -14.64 12.16
CA ARG A 206 4.35 -15.27 12.60
C ARG A 206 4.51 -15.33 14.12
N LEU A 207 4.00 -14.32 14.84
CA LEU A 207 3.98 -14.37 16.30
C LEU A 207 3.06 -15.50 16.83
N PHE A 208 1.90 -15.68 16.21
CA PHE A 208 1.02 -16.80 16.54
C PHE A 208 1.64 -18.15 16.20
N GLU A 209 2.30 -18.30 15.05
CA GLU A 209 3.02 -19.52 14.68
C GLU A 209 4.09 -19.91 15.71
N MET A 210 4.74 -18.91 16.31
CA MET A 210 5.77 -19.14 17.32
C MET A 210 5.21 -19.49 18.71
N GLU A 211 4.08 -18.88 19.10
CA GLU A 211 3.50 -19.03 20.44
C GLU A 211 2.47 -20.18 20.53
N VAL A 212 1.91 -20.62 19.38
CA VAL A 212 0.83 -21.60 19.31
C VAL A 212 1.30 -22.83 18.55
N PRO A 213 1.64 -23.93 19.24
CA PRO A 213 2.12 -25.16 18.61
C PRO A 213 1.14 -25.73 17.58
N GLU A 214 -0.16 -25.63 17.84
CA GLU A 214 -1.21 -26.14 16.96
C GLU A 214 -1.27 -25.37 15.61
N ILE A 215 -0.76 -24.13 15.57
CA ILE A 215 -0.58 -23.39 14.32
C ILE A 215 0.69 -23.83 13.62
N TYR A 216 1.77 -24.03 14.37
CA TYR A 216 3.04 -24.52 13.82
C TYR A 216 2.86 -25.91 13.16
N ASP A 217 2.11 -26.81 13.79
CA ASP A 217 1.81 -28.14 13.27
C ASP A 217 0.78 -28.14 12.13
N GLY A 218 0.13 -26.98 11.89
CA GLY A 218 -0.88 -26.81 10.85
C GLY A 218 -2.26 -27.36 11.17
N THR A 219 -2.51 -27.82 12.38
CA THR A 219 -3.84 -28.25 12.87
C THR A 219 -4.79 -27.05 12.92
N VAL A 220 -4.33 -25.93 13.48
CA VAL A 220 -5.02 -24.64 13.45
C VAL A 220 -4.40 -23.77 12.39
N GLN A 221 -5.22 -23.04 11.66
CA GLN A 221 -4.77 -22.13 10.59
C GLN A 221 -5.34 -20.73 10.76
N ILE A 222 -4.50 -19.71 10.55
CA ILE A 222 -4.93 -18.35 10.40
C ILE A 222 -5.33 -18.14 8.93
N ARG A 223 -6.61 -17.88 8.69
CA ARG A 223 -7.14 -17.65 7.34
C ARG A 223 -6.94 -16.20 6.92
N PHE A 224 -7.31 -15.27 7.77
CA PHE A 224 -7.22 -13.84 7.50
C PHE A 224 -6.78 -13.09 8.75
N ALA A 225 -6.11 -11.98 8.55
CA ALA A 225 -5.76 -11.04 9.60
C ALA A 225 -5.95 -9.60 9.11
N ALA A 226 -6.73 -8.83 9.83
CA ALA A 226 -6.92 -7.41 9.58
C ALA A 226 -6.32 -6.61 10.74
N ARG A 227 -5.36 -5.73 10.45
CA ARG A 227 -4.53 -5.06 11.44
C ARG A 227 -4.53 -3.54 11.28
N GLU A 228 -4.67 -2.84 12.38
CA GLU A 228 -4.28 -1.45 12.57
C GLU A 228 -3.17 -1.41 13.62
N ALA A 229 -1.93 -1.35 13.11
CA ALA A 229 -0.73 -1.51 13.91
C ALA A 229 -0.68 -0.58 15.13
N GLY A 230 -0.42 -1.18 16.29
CA GLY A 230 -0.40 -0.52 17.60
C GLY A 230 -1.77 -0.34 18.27
N GLU A 231 -2.86 -0.44 17.54
CA GLU A 231 -4.20 -0.23 18.09
C GLU A 231 -4.97 -1.56 18.27
N ARG A 232 -5.31 -2.22 17.19
CA ARG A 232 -6.12 -3.44 17.22
C ARG A 232 -5.90 -4.33 16.00
N THR A 233 -5.94 -5.63 16.23
CA THR A 233 -5.88 -6.66 15.20
C THR A 233 -7.00 -7.65 15.37
N LYS A 234 -7.66 -8.04 14.28
CA LYS A 234 -8.60 -9.15 14.20
C LYS A 234 -7.99 -10.29 13.41
N VAL A 235 -8.05 -11.50 13.98
CA VAL A 235 -7.46 -12.70 13.37
C VAL A 235 -8.55 -13.75 13.24
N ALA A 236 -8.76 -14.23 12.02
CA ALA A 236 -9.70 -15.30 11.74
C ALA A 236 -8.97 -16.65 11.72
N VAL A 237 -9.37 -17.55 12.61
CA VAL A 237 -8.74 -18.85 12.81
C VAL A 237 -9.73 -19.98 12.51
N MET A 238 -9.19 -21.07 11.96
CA MET A 238 -9.96 -22.30 11.76
C MET A 238 -9.12 -23.51 12.16
N SER A 239 -9.77 -24.60 12.56
CA SER A 239 -9.12 -25.88 12.76
C SER A 239 -9.44 -26.85 11.62
N ARG A 240 -8.47 -27.64 11.23
CA ARG A 240 -8.67 -28.80 10.34
C ARG A 240 -9.26 -29.97 11.09
N ASP A 241 -8.96 -30.08 12.37
CA ASP A 241 -9.48 -31.10 13.26
C ASP A 241 -10.71 -30.57 14.00
N LYS A 242 -11.82 -31.30 13.94
CA LYS A 242 -13.09 -30.93 14.57
C LYS A 242 -13.03 -30.98 16.10
N ASP A 243 -12.10 -31.76 16.64
CA ASP A 243 -11.95 -31.92 18.08
C ASP A 243 -11.09 -30.83 18.74
N VAL A 244 -10.46 -29.97 17.91
CA VAL A 244 -9.61 -28.88 18.37
C VAL A 244 -10.32 -27.54 18.21
N ASP A 245 -10.58 -26.86 19.33
CA ASP A 245 -11.09 -25.47 19.31
C ASP A 245 -9.98 -24.50 18.86
N PRO A 246 -10.10 -23.88 17.67
CA PRO A 246 -9.07 -22.99 17.15
C PRO A 246 -8.90 -21.71 17.98
N VAL A 247 -9.98 -21.21 18.59
CA VAL A 247 -9.94 -20.00 19.41
C VAL A 247 -9.27 -20.29 20.75
N GLY A 248 -9.67 -21.39 21.40
CA GLY A 248 -9.10 -21.82 22.67
C GLY A 248 -7.59 -22.12 22.55
N ALA A 249 -7.14 -22.76 21.47
CA ALA A 249 -5.75 -23.02 21.18
C ALA A 249 -4.93 -21.73 21.07
N CYS A 250 -5.43 -20.73 20.35
CA CYS A 250 -4.77 -19.44 20.16
C CYS A 250 -4.76 -18.58 21.43
N VAL A 251 -5.84 -18.62 22.23
CA VAL A 251 -5.93 -17.88 23.50
C VAL A 251 -5.03 -18.50 24.55
N GLY A 252 -5.03 -19.84 24.62
CA GLY A 252 -4.27 -20.61 25.61
C GLY A 252 -4.86 -20.53 27.01
N MET A 253 -4.26 -21.27 27.95
CA MET A 253 -4.73 -21.30 29.34
C MET A 253 -4.73 -19.90 29.96
N LYS A 254 -5.89 -19.45 30.45
CA LYS A 254 -6.08 -18.09 31.04
C LYS A 254 -5.57 -16.94 30.15
N GLY A 255 -5.52 -17.17 28.83
CA GLY A 255 -5.08 -16.15 27.88
C GLY A 255 -3.57 -15.93 27.82
N MET A 256 -2.75 -16.83 28.35
CA MET A 256 -1.29 -16.61 28.43
C MET A 256 -0.64 -16.46 27.06
N ARG A 257 -1.06 -17.26 26.05
CA ARG A 257 -0.47 -17.21 24.69
C ARG A 257 -0.77 -15.88 24.01
N VAL A 258 -2.04 -15.48 23.94
CA VAL A 258 -2.41 -14.21 23.34
C VAL A 258 -1.82 -13.02 24.10
N GLN A 259 -1.70 -13.12 25.44
CA GLN A 259 -1.10 -12.07 26.26
C GLN A 259 0.40 -11.90 26.00
N SER A 260 1.12 -12.99 25.68
CA SER A 260 2.52 -12.95 25.24
C SER A 260 2.66 -12.14 23.95
N ILE A 261 1.79 -12.40 22.96
CA ILE A 261 1.77 -11.67 21.70
C ILE A 261 1.39 -10.20 21.90
N ILE A 262 0.36 -9.90 22.72
CA ILE A 262 -0.04 -8.53 23.05
C ILE A 262 1.11 -7.75 23.70
N ARG A 263 1.89 -8.42 24.57
CA ARG A 263 3.08 -7.80 25.21
C ARG A 263 4.18 -7.52 24.22
N GLU A 264 4.45 -8.44 23.28
CA GLU A 264 5.40 -8.24 22.19
C GLU A 264 5.00 -7.03 21.32
N LEU A 265 3.70 -6.86 21.04
CA LEU A 265 3.13 -5.77 20.25
C LEU A 265 2.82 -4.50 21.10
N ARG A 266 3.36 -4.42 22.31
CA ARG A 266 3.28 -3.28 23.22
C ARG A 266 1.86 -2.83 23.53
N GLY A 267 0.96 -3.78 23.71
CA GLY A 267 -0.42 -3.53 24.15
C GLY A 267 -1.44 -3.44 23.01
N GLU A 268 -1.10 -3.80 21.79
CA GLU A 268 -2.04 -3.92 20.68
C GLU A 268 -3.11 -4.96 21.01
N LYS A 269 -4.40 -4.57 20.90
CA LYS A 269 -5.51 -5.47 21.21
C LYS A 269 -5.67 -6.50 20.08
N ILE A 270 -5.86 -7.76 20.47
CA ILE A 270 -6.02 -8.87 19.52
C ILE A 270 -7.37 -9.53 19.77
N ASP A 271 -8.20 -9.56 18.72
CA ASP A 271 -9.47 -10.29 18.69
C ASP A 271 -9.29 -11.56 17.85
N ILE A 272 -9.48 -12.72 18.47
CA ILE A 272 -9.42 -14.01 17.81
C ILE A 272 -10.84 -14.46 17.49
N ILE A 273 -11.10 -14.71 16.20
CA ILE A 273 -12.42 -14.94 15.65
C ILE A 273 -12.45 -16.29 14.94
N PRO A 274 -13.41 -17.18 15.25
CA PRO A 274 -13.54 -18.41 14.50
C PRO A 274 -13.99 -18.13 13.07
N TYR A 275 -13.23 -18.59 12.10
CA TYR A 275 -13.56 -18.49 10.68
C TYR A 275 -14.80 -19.34 10.35
N SER A 276 -15.63 -18.85 9.44
CA SER A 276 -16.73 -19.59 8.87
C SER A 276 -16.76 -19.34 7.35
N GLU A 277 -17.09 -20.36 6.56
CA GLU A 277 -17.27 -20.21 5.10
C GLU A 277 -18.55 -19.45 4.79
N GLU A 278 -19.54 -19.52 5.69
CA GLU A 278 -20.77 -18.76 5.58
C GLU A 278 -20.53 -17.31 5.95
N THR A 279 -20.68 -16.40 4.98
CA THR A 279 -20.40 -14.96 5.13
C THR A 279 -21.20 -14.32 6.26
N VAL A 280 -22.48 -14.70 6.41
CA VAL A 280 -23.38 -14.17 7.45
C VAL A 280 -22.89 -14.56 8.84
N ALA A 281 -22.60 -15.85 9.04
CA ALA A 281 -22.10 -16.37 10.30
C ALA A 281 -20.71 -15.79 10.64
N PHE A 282 -19.86 -15.59 9.63
CA PHE A 282 -18.54 -15.00 9.80
C PHE A 282 -18.64 -13.52 10.18
N ALA A 283 -19.53 -12.76 9.51
CA ALA A 283 -19.75 -11.33 9.82
C ALA A 283 -20.27 -11.12 11.24
N GLN A 284 -21.19 -11.96 11.69
CA GLN A 284 -21.71 -11.93 13.05
C GLN A 284 -20.60 -12.08 14.10
N LYS A 285 -19.67 -13.02 13.87
CA LYS A 285 -18.54 -13.28 14.77
C LYS A 285 -17.45 -12.22 14.66
N ALA A 286 -17.23 -11.67 13.45
CA ALA A 286 -16.17 -10.68 13.18
C ALA A 286 -16.43 -9.33 13.85
N LEU A 287 -17.68 -8.99 14.15
CA LEU A 287 -18.04 -7.77 14.88
C LEU A 287 -17.86 -7.88 16.41
N SER A 288 -17.46 -9.07 16.90
CA SER A 288 -17.10 -9.22 18.33
C SER A 288 -16.20 -8.07 18.80
N PRO A 289 -16.41 -7.52 20.02
CA PRO A 289 -17.24 -8.02 21.11
C PRO A 289 -18.72 -7.58 21.08
N ALA A 290 -19.19 -6.86 20.05
CA ALA A 290 -20.58 -6.49 19.93
C ALA A 290 -21.46 -7.71 19.64
N LYS A 291 -22.65 -7.72 20.22
CA LYS A 291 -23.66 -8.74 19.93
C LYS A 291 -24.49 -8.28 18.74
N VAL A 292 -24.51 -9.10 17.71
CA VAL A 292 -25.26 -8.85 16.47
C VAL A 292 -26.58 -9.61 16.53
N THR A 293 -27.68 -8.93 16.28
CA THR A 293 -29.03 -9.53 16.26
C THR A 293 -29.27 -10.22 14.92
N ARG A 294 -28.96 -9.54 13.82
CA ARG A 294 -29.22 -10.06 12.47
C ARG A 294 -28.21 -9.53 11.46
N VAL A 295 -27.85 -10.37 10.49
CA VAL A 295 -27.04 -10.00 9.33
C VAL A 295 -27.81 -10.34 8.06
N GLN A 296 -27.83 -9.43 7.10
CA GLN A 296 -28.48 -9.59 5.82
C GLN A 296 -27.52 -9.22 4.69
N ILE A 297 -27.56 -9.98 3.60
CA ILE A 297 -26.84 -9.62 2.37
C ILE A 297 -27.78 -8.71 1.58
N ILE A 298 -27.35 -7.44 1.37
CA ILE A 298 -28.11 -6.50 0.56
C ILE A 298 -27.75 -6.65 -0.92
N ASP A 299 -26.45 -6.66 -1.19
CA ASP A 299 -25.94 -6.69 -2.55
C ASP A 299 -24.77 -7.69 -2.63
N PRO A 300 -25.03 -8.88 -3.21
CA PRO A 300 -23.98 -9.89 -3.34
C PRO A 300 -22.93 -9.52 -4.41
N GLU A 301 -23.30 -8.73 -5.43
CA GLU A 301 -22.37 -8.33 -6.50
C GLU A 301 -21.36 -7.29 -6.02
N ASN A 302 -21.82 -6.33 -5.21
CA ASN A 302 -20.95 -5.30 -4.62
C ASN A 302 -20.43 -5.67 -3.23
N HIS A 303 -20.64 -6.91 -2.78
CA HIS A 303 -20.19 -7.42 -1.48
C HIS A 303 -20.65 -6.53 -0.30
N LYS A 304 -21.96 -6.22 -0.23
CA LYS A 304 -22.51 -5.38 0.84
C LYS A 304 -23.39 -6.18 1.80
N LEU A 305 -23.12 -5.99 3.09
CA LEU A 305 -23.86 -6.56 4.21
C LEU A 305 -24.52 -5.47 5.02
N GLU A 306 -25.75 -5.70 5.46
CA GLU A 306 -26.42 -4.92 6.50
C GLU A 306 -26.42 -5.73 7.80
N VAL A 307 -25.98 -5.10 8.85
CA VAL A 307 -25.93 -5.70 10.19
C VAL A 307 -26.82 -4.91 11.14
N ILE A 308 -27.75 -5.62 11.75
CA ILE A 308 -28.69 -5.04 12.72
C ILE A 308 -28.23 -5.42 14.12
N VAL A 309 -28.12 -4.42 14.98
CA VAL A 309 -27.71 -4.56 16.37
C VAL A 309 -28.69 -3.85 17.29
N GLU A 310 -28.75 -4.29 18.55
CA GLU A 310 -29.44 -3.53 19.57
C GLU A 310 -28.86 -2.12 19.74
N ASP A 311 -29.65 -1.12 20.07
CA ASP A 311 -29.20 0.27 20.25
C ASP A 311 -28.08 0.39 21.28
N SER A 312 -28.12 -0.43 22.33
CA SER A 312 -27.08 -0.54 23.34
C SER A 312 -25.73 -1.02 22.81
N GLN A 313 -25.74 -1.78 21.74
CA GLN A 313 -24.55 -2.39 21.10
C GLN A 313 -24.02 -1.60 19.92
N LEU A 314 -24.79 -0.62 19.40
CA LEU A 314 -24.44 0.15 18.20
C LEU A 314 -23.03 0.80 18.30
N SER A 315 -22.78 1.52 19.39
CA SER A 315 -21.49 2.16 19.64
C SER A 315 -20.32 1.16 19.71
N LEU A 316 -20.58 -0.04 20.24
CA LEU A 316 -19.59 -1.10 20.36
C LEU A 316 -19.34 -1.79 19.00
N ALA A 317 -20.39 -1.98 18.20
CA ALA A 317 -20.32 -2.56 16.87
C ALA A 317 -19.53 -1.66 15.91
N ILE A 318 -19.81 -0.37 15.91
CA ILE A 318 -19.06 0.62 15.14
C ILE A 318 -17.62 0.74 15.68
N GLY A 319 -17.49 0.83 17.02
CA GLY A 319 -16.24 1.04 17.70
C GLY A 319 -15.70 2.47 17.60
N LYS A 320 -14.63 2.76 18.33
CA LYS A 320 -14.00 4.08 18.34
C LYS A 320 -13.55 4.49 16.92
N LYS A 321 -14.07 5.59 16.39
CA LYS A 321 -13.78 6.08 15.03
C LYS A 321 -14.06 5.04 13.92
N GLY A 322 -15.04 4.16 14.11
CA GLY A 322 -15.37 3.12 13.15
C GLY A 322 -14.33 1.99 13.04
N GLN A 323 -13.46 1.83 14.03
CA GLN A 323 -12.38 0.85 13.99
C GLN A 323 -12.87 -0.58 13.94
N ASN A 324 -13.90 -0.93 14.72
CA ASN A 324 -14.39 -2.31 14.80
C ASN A 324 -15.03 -2.75 13.47
N VAL A 325 -15.90 -1.91 12.91
CA VAL A 325 -16.52 -2.20 11.60
C VAL A 325 -15.51 -2.23 10.48
N ARG A 326 -14.56 -1.27 10.45
CA ARG A 326 -13.52 -1.21 9.41
C ARG A 326 -12.58 -2.43 9.42
N LEU A 327 -12.20 -2.92 10.61
CA LEU A 327 -11.41 -4.14 10.74
C LEU A 327 -12.21 -5.38 10.37
N ALA A 328 -13.51 -5.44 10.75
CA ALA A 328 -14.38 -6.53 10.35
C ALA A 328 -14.59 -6.57 8.84
N SER A 329 -14.88 -5.42 8.22
CA SER A 329 -15.01 -5.29 6.77
C SER A 329 -13.73 -5.76 6.03
N LYS A 330 -12.55 -5.34 6.47
CA LYS A 330 -11.27 -5.81 5.91
C LYS A 330 -11.02 -7.30 6.12
N LEU A 331 -11.47 -7.86 7.25
CA LEU A 331 -11.27 -9.27 7.58
C LEU A 331 -12.14 -10.18 6.70
N ILE A 332 -13.38 -9.76 6.43
CA ILE A 332 -14.37 -10.52 5.67
C ILE A 332 -14.22 -10.26 4.16
N GLY A 333 -13.75 -9.07 3.79
CA GLY A 333 -13.69 -8.59 2.41
C GLY A 333 -15.04 -8.07 1.89
N TRP A 334 -15.99 -7.73 2.79
CA TRP A 334 -17.31 -7.20 2.50
C TRP A 334 -17.49 -5.83 3.16
N ASP A 335 -18.22 -4.96 2.53
CA ASP A 335 -18.61 -3.68 3.11
C ASP A 335 -19.78 -3.88 4.08
N ILE A 336 -19.66 -3.34 5.28
CA ILE A 336 -20.61 -3.59 6.38
C ILE A 336 -21.27 -2.28 6.75
N ASP A 337 -22.59 -2.21 6.56
CA ASP A 337 -23.46 -1.15 7.07
C ASP A 337 -24.11 -1.61 8.37
N ILE A 338 -23.98 -0.80 9.42
CA ILE A 338 -24.50 -1.15 10.74
C ILE A 338 -25.66 -0.21 11.07
N LYS A 339 -26.82 -0.79 11.36
CA LYS A 339 -28.02 -0.07 11.77
C LYS A 339 -28.52 -0.57 13.10
N SER A 340 -29.18 0.31 13.87
CA SER A 340 -29.90 -0.11 15.06
C SER A 340 -31.24 -0.75 14.72
N GLU A 341 -31.81 -1.52 15.64
CA GLU A 341 -33.15 -2.09 15.47
C GLU A 341 -34.22 -0.99 15.32
N GLU A 342 -34.07 0.14 16.04
CA GLU A 342 -34.97 1.28 15.94
C GLU A 342 -34.87 1.96 14.58
N GLU A 343 -33.66 2.18 14.06
CA GLU A 343 -33.44 2.75 12.72
C GLU A 343 -34.07 1.86 11.64
N LYS A 344 -33.87 0.55 11.76
CA LYS A 344 -34.45 -0.40 10.78
C LYS A 344 -35.97 -0.45 10.86
N ARG A 345 -36.54 -0.40 12.07
CA ARG A 345 -38.00 -0.34 12.25
C ARG A 345 -38.57 0.91 11.62
N ARG A 346 -37.97 2.07 11.88
CA ARG A 346 -38.39 3.33 11.28
C ARG A 346 -38.30 3.31 9.75
N GLU A 347 -37.23 2.76 9.20
CA GLU A 347 -37.05 2.60 7.74
C GLU A 347 -38.17 1.72 7.15
N ILE A 348 -38.53 0.63 7.83
CA ILE A 348 -39.63 -0.25 7.41
C ILE A 348 -40.97 0.46 7.54
N GLU A 349 -41.23 1.19 8.61
CA GLU A 349 -42.47 1.96 8.81
C GLU A 349 -42.61 3.06 7.75
N GLU A 350 -41.53 3.77 7.42
CA GLU A 350 -41.52 4.76 6.34
C GLU A 350 -41.79 4.12 4.98
N GLN A 351 -41.20 2.96 4.68
CA GLN A 351 -41.44 2.20 3.46
C GLN A 351 -42.87 1.70 3.41
N MET A 352 -43.42 1.16 4.51
CA MET A 352 -44.81 0.70 4.55
C MET A 352 -45.78 1.88 4.44
N THR A 353 -45.51 3.01 5.05
CA THR A 353 -46.30 4.22 4.94
C THR A 353 -46.28 4.76 3.51
N ALA A 354 -45.14 4.73 2.84
CA ALA A 354 -44.97 5.11 1.44
C ALA A 354 -45.72 4.17 0.49
N LEU A 355 -45.76 2.85 0.81
CA LEU A 355 -46.50 1.83 0.02
C LEU A 355 -48.00 1.80 0.29
N THR A 356 -48.40 2.14 1.51
CA THR A 356 -49.82 2.17 1.94
C THR A 356 -50.49 3.52 1.79
N ALA A 357 -49.69 4.57 1.54
CA ALA A 357 -50.27 5.89 1.25
C ALA A 357 -51.21 5.78 0.05
N PRO A 358 -52.50 6.11 0.21
CA PRO A 358 -53.44 6.08 -0.90
C PRO A 358 -52.95 7.04 -1.96
N THR A 359 -52.59 6.52 -3.12
CA THR A 359 -52.14 7.31 -4.27
C THR A 359 -53.36 7.91 -4.95
N THR A 360 -53.84 9.03 -4.44
CA THR A 360 -54.96 9.74 -5.09
C THR A 360 -54.42 10.58 -6.23
N PRO A 361 -54.88 10.34 -7.48
CA PRO A 361 -54.38 11.11 -8.62
C PRO A 361 -54.78 12.60 -8.48
N LEU A 362 -53.92 13.50 -8.95
CA LEU A 362 -54.17 14.95 -8.91
C LEU A 362 -55.44 15.39 -9.60
N THR A 363 -55.98 14.55 -10.51
CA THR A 363 -57.25 14.76 -11.22
C THR A 363 -58.48 14.71 -10.29
N ALA A 364 -58.33 14.15 -9.06
CA ALA A 364 -59.40 14.14 -8.05
C ALA A 364 -59.58 15.47 -7.33
N LEU A 365 -58.67 16.44 -7.53
CA LEU A 365 -58.74 17.76 -6.92
C LEU A 365 -59.75 18.65 -7.68
N ALA A 366 -60.93 18.81 -7.12
CA ALA A 366 -61.93 19.74 -7.63
C ALA A 366 -61.49 21.20 -7.45
N GLY A 367 -61.35 21.96 -8.54
CA GLY A 367 -61.01 23.39 -8.49
C GLY A 367 -59.58 23.72 -9.00
N VAL A 368 -58.76 22.71 -9.32
CA VAL A 368 -57.46 22.87 -9.98
C VAL A 368 -57.62 22.57 -11.46
N GLY A 369 -57.31 23.53 -12.32
CA GLY A 369 -57.51 23.36 -13.77
C GLY A 369 -56.46 22.38 -14.37
N PRO A 370 -56.81 21.71 -15.52
CA PRO A 370 -55.98 20.67 -16.13
C PRO A 370 -54.55 21.15 -16.45
N LYS A 371 -54.40 22.40 -16.90
CA LYS A 371 -53.09 23.00 -17.20
C LYS A 371 -52.21 23.20 -15.95
N THR A 372 -52.84 23.27 -14.78
CA THR A 372 -52.10 23.39 -13.49
C THR A 372 -51.66 22.00 -13.02
N ILE A 373 -52.52 21.00 -13.23
CA ILE A 373 -52.21 19.62 -12.95
C ILE A 373 -51.03 19.15 -13.83
N GLU A 374 -51.03 19.42 -15.13
CA GLU A 374 -49.88 19.13 -16.01
C GLU A 374 -48.56 19.76 -15.53
N LYS A 375 -48.60 20.99 -15.01
CA LYS A 375 -47.38 21.64 -14.50
C LYS A 375 -46.90 21.01 -13.21
N ILE A 376 -47.79 20.56 -12.33
CA ILE A 376 -47.47 19.87 -11.09
C ILE A 376 -46.92 18.48 -11.37
N GLU A 377 -47.50 17.76 -12.34
CA GLU A 377 -46.98 16.47 -12.83
C GLU A 377 -45.64 16.59 -13.53
N ALA A 378 -45.42 17.62 -14.33
CA ALA A 378 -44.12 17.93 -14.93
C ALA A 378 -43.03 18.25 -13.92
N ALA A 379 -43.40 18.75 -12.71
CA ALA A 379 -42.52 18.94 -11.59
C ALA A 379 -42.26 17.67 -10.73
N GLY A 380 -42.83 16.50 -11.18
CA GLY A 380 -42.63 15.20 -10.55
C GLY A 380 -43.53 14.93 -9.34
N ILE A 381 -44.64 15.66 -9.22
CA ILE A 381 -45.66 15.49 -8.19
C ILE A 381 -46.83 14.77 -8.81
N THR A 382 -47.08 13.51 -8.45
CA THR A 382 -48.07 12.64 -9.10
C THR A 382 -49.31 12.41 -8.26
N ASN A 383 -49.34 12.77 -6.97
CA ASN A 383 -50.43 12.46 -6.03
C ASN A 383 -50.77 13.65 -5.13
N VAL A 384 -51.99 13.66 -4.64
CA VAL A 384 -52.57 14.68 -3.78
C VAL A 384 -51.83 14.71 -2.41
N GLU A 385 -51.43 13.57 -1.90
CA GLU A 385 -50.74 13.41 -0.64
C GLU A 385 -49.37 14.09 -0.65
N LYS A 386 -48.62 13.91 -1.77
CA LYS A 386 -47.33 14.57 -1.94
C LYS A 386 -47.44 16.08 -2.08
N LEU A 387 -48.56 16.51 -2.76
CA LEU A 387 -48.88 17.91 -2.91
C LEU A 387 -49.26 18.58 -1.57
N ALA A 388 -50.00 17.85 -0.69
CA ALA A 388 -50.41 18.30 0.64
C ALA A 388 -49.22 18.46 1.61
N GLY A 389 -48.14 17.67 1.43
CA GLY A 389 -46.94 17.74 2.25
C GLY A 389 -45.95 18.83 1.83
N MET A 390 -46.16 19.56 0.73
CA MET A 390 -45.26 20.59 0.24
C MET A 390 -45.59 21.93 0.88
N THR A 391 -44.53 22.74 1.11
CA THR A 391 -44.70 24.12 1.63
C THR A 391 -45.11 25.08 0.50
N PRO A 392 -45.75 26.22 0.81
CA PRO A 392 -46.11 27.23 -0.18
C PRO A 392 -44.90 27.73 -1.00
N GLU A 393 -43.74 27.82 -0.38
CA GLU A 393 -42.47 28.22 -1.02
C GLU A 393 -42.02 27.23 -2.07
N GLN A 394 -42.08 25.92 -1.79
CA GLN A 394 -41.75 24.84 -2.72
C GLN A 394 -42.72 24.79 -3.94
N LEU A 395 -43.99 25.10 -3.73
CA LEU A 395 -44.94 25.18 -4.80
C LEU A 395 -44.75 26.38 -5.72
N MET A 396 -44.20 27.47 -5.19
CA MET A 396 -43.83 28.66 -6.00
C MET A 396 -42.59 28.48 -6.83
N GLU A 397 -41.72 27.49 -6.50
CA GLU A 397 -40.54 27.12 -7.31
C GLU A 397 -40.93 26.44 -8.64
N ILE A 398 -42.16 25.96 -8.76
CA ILE A 398 -42.65 25.28 -9.97
C ILE A 398 -42.90 26.33 -11.06
N PRO A 399 -42.28 26.19 -12.25
CA PRO A 399 -42.44 27.17 -13.34
C PRO A 399 -43.90 27.39 -13.76
N GLY A 400 -44.40 28.60 -13.52
CA GLY A 400 -45.76 29.01 -13.91
C GLY A 400 -46.85 28.75 -12.85
N ILE A 401 -46.46 28.50 -11.59
CA ILE A 401 -47.33 28.51 -10.40
C ILE A 401 -47.01 29.77 -9.62
N GLY A 402 -47.96 30.70 -9.49
CA GLY A 402 -47.80 31.91 -8.70
C GLY A 402 -48.63 31.87 -7.42
N GLU A 403 -48.43 32.80 -6.50
CA GLU A 403 -49.03 32.90 -5.17
C GLU A 403 -50.55 32.64 -5.15
N LYS A 404 -51.29 33.24 -6.10
CA LYS A 404 -52.74 33.04 -6.23
C LYS A 404 -53.15 31.63 -6.66
N MET A 405 -52.20 30.91 -7.24
CA MET A 405 -52.43 29.53 -7.72
C MET A 405 -52.11 28.55 -6.58
N VAL A 406 -51.10 28.86 -5.77
CA VAL A 406 -50.78 28.15 -4.54
C VAL A 406 -51.98 28.18 -3.57
N ASP A 407 -52.59 29.33 -3.36
CA ASP A 407 -53.80 29.48 -2.52
C ASP A 407 -54.97 28.61 -3.00
N LYS A 408 -55.18 28.55 -4.34
CA LYS A 408 -56.20 27.69 -4.93
C LYS A 408 -55.91 26.21 -4.76
N ILE A 409 -54.65 25.82 -4.90
CA ILE A 409 -54.18 24.44 -4.68
C ILE A 409 -54.45 24.04 -3.24
N TYR A 410 -54.04 24.87 -2.28
CA TYR A 410 -54.29 24.59 -0.86
C TYR A 410 -55.78 24.53 -0.52
N GLN A 411 -56.60 25.42 -1.09
CA GLN A 411 -58.06 25.37 -0.89
C GLN A 411 -58.66 24.11 -1.50
N ALA A 412 -58.15 23.65 -2.65
CA ALA A 412 -58.64 22.42 -3.28
C ALA A 412 -58.21 21.18 -2.47
N VAL A 413 -56.98 21.16 -1.94
CA VAL A 413 -56.46 20.10 -1.07
C VAL A 413 -57.26 20.04 0.24
N ASN A 414 -57.50 21.20 0.88
CA ASN A 414 -58.30 21.26 2.12
C ASN A 414 -59.74 20.81 1.91
N ARG A 415 -60.38 21.21 0.81
CA ARG A 415 -61.72 20.73 0.44
C ARG A 415 -61.74 19.24 0.19
N PHE A 416 -60.71 18.68 -0.40
CA PHE A 416 -60.61 17.23 -0.62
C PHE A 416 -60.56 16.47 0.68
N TYR A 417 -59.78 16.96 1.67
CA TYR A 417 -59.68 16.33 3.01
C TYR A 417 -60.89 16.63 3.90
N GLU A 418 -61.53 17.81 3.79
CA GLU A 418 -62.75 18.16 4.55
C GLU A 418 -64.01 17.51 3.98
N GLY A 419 -64.01 17.20 2.66
CA GLY A 419 -65.14 16.60 1.96
C GLY A 419 -65.24 15.09 2.02
N GLY A 420 -64.34 14.40 2.76
CA GLY A 420 -64.44 12.95 2.98
C GLY A 420 -64.15 12.06 1.80
N GLY A 421 -63.41 12.53 0.79
CA GLY A 421 -62.83 11.64 -0.25
C GLY A 421 -63.80 10.88 -1.15
N GLU A 422 -65.05 11.34 -1.28
CA GLU A 422 -66.03 10.69 -2.16
C GLU A 422 -65.82 11.14 -3.62
N ALA A 423 -65.36 10.21 -4.47
CA ALA A 423 -65.17 10.39 -5.89
C ALA A 423 -66.49 10.76 -6.58
N ALA A 424 -66.58 12.00 -7.05
CA ALA A 424 -67.65 12.38 -7.96
C ALA A 424 -67.46 11.66 -9.31
N ALA A 425 -68.40 10.78 -9.65
CA ALA A 425 -68.53 10.13 -10.94
C ALA A 425 -68.60 11.12 -12.12
N PRO A 426 -68.12 10.77 -13.28
CA PRO A 426 -68.14 11.67 -14.44
C PRO A 426 -69.55 11.89 -14.97
N ALA A 427 -69.97 13.18 -15.05
CA ALA A 427 -71.21 13.56 -15.77
C ALA A 427 -70.96 13.49 -17.28
N GLU A 428 -71.75 12.66 -17.94
CA GLU A 428 -71.92 12.63 -19.36
C GLU A 428 -72.51 13.96 -19.87
N ALA A 429 -71.93 14.48 -20.95
CA ALA A 429 -72.61 15.39 -21.85
C ALA A 429 -72.08 15.22 -23.26
N ALA A 430 -72.90 14.67 -24.02
CA ALA A 430 -73.39 14.57 -25.35
C ALA A 430 -72.83 15.54 -26.42
N GLU A 431 -72.52 14.88 -27.55
CA GLU A 431 -72.76 15.21 -28.93
C GLU A 431 -72.17 16.43 -29.63
N GLY A 432 -71.51 16.07 -30.76
CA GLY A 432 -71.26 16.99 -31.88
C GLY A 432 -70.17 16.52 -32.82
N VAL A 433 -70.53 15.55 -33.61
CA VAL A 433 -70.12 15.15 -34.97
C VAL A 433 -69.28 16.16 -35.74
N GLU A 434 -68.12 15.78 -36.29
CA GLU A 434 -67.93 15.56 -37.73
C GLU A 434 -66.56 15.13 -38.12
N ALA A 435 -66.51 14.28 -39.07
CA ALA A 435 -65.45 13.49 -39.61
C ALA A 435 -64.40 14.25 -40.37
N ALA A 436 -63.23 13.69 -40.42
CA ALA A 436 -62.47 13.36 -41.63
C ALA A 436 -61.13 12.72 -41.30
N GLU A 437 -61.01 11.45 -41.59
CA GLU A 437 -59.77 10.74 -41.97
C GLU A 437 -59.49 11.02 -43.47
N PRO A 438 -58.39 10.47 -44.08
CA PRO A 438 -57.15 9.96 -43.64
C PRO A 438 -55.91 10.40 -44.52
N ALA A 439 -54.75 9.96 -44.24
CA ALA A 439 -53.67 9.45 -45.13
C ALA A 439 -52.34 9.45 -44.32
N ALA A 440 -51.77 8.39 -44.01
CA ALA A 440 -51.00 7.32 -44.67
C ALA A 440 -49.65 7.79 -45.25
N GLU A 441 -48.73 6.95 -44.99
CA GLU A 441 -47.40 6.73 -45.61
C GLU A 441 -46.22 7.46 -44.96
N SER A 442 -45.24 6.81 -44.60
CA SER A 442 -44.41 5.64 -44.85
C SER A 442 -42.96 5.98 -44.67
N VAL A 443 -42.34 5.12 -43.96
CA VAL A 443 -41.01 4.51 -44.15
C VAL A 443 -39.73 5.37 -44.28
N GLU A 444 -38.77 4.82 -43.64
CA GLU A 444 -37.36 4.51 -44.01
C GLU A 444 -36.25 5.23 -43.27
N SER A 445 -35.68 4.44 -42.44
CA SER A 445 -34.25 4.12 -42.25
C SER A 445 -33.23 5.09 -42.85
N LEU A 446 -32.21 5.36 -42.10
CA LEU A 446 -30.80 5.08 -42.48
C LEU A 446 -29.83 5.39 -41.35
N GLU A 447 -28.93 4.47 -41.24
CA GLU A 447 -27.70 4.40 -40.49
C GLU A 447 -26.70 5.54 -40.75
N ALA A 448 -25.73 5.46 -39.91
CA ALA A 448 -24.28 5.77 -40.10
C ALA A 448 -23.80 7.02 -39.39
N GLU A 449 -22.91 6.80 -38.46
CA GLU A 449 -21.45 6.71 -38.51
C GLU A 449 -20.72 7.99 -38.15
N ALA A 450 -19.89 7.81 -37.13
CA ALA A 450 -18.53 8.30 -36.93
C ALA A 450 -18.20 9.79 -37.06
N ALA A 451 -17.57 10.29 -36.04
CA ALA A 451 -16.21 10.83 -36.08
C ALA A 451 -15.96 11.82 -34.93
N ALA A 452 -14.89 11.54 -34.20
CA ALA A 452 -14.16 12.55 -33.47
C ALA A 452 -13.51 13.55 -34.41
N PRO A 453 -13.16 14.75 -33.99
CA PRO A 453 -11.73 14.98 -33.87
C PRO A 453 -11.26 15.78 -32.65
N GLU A 454 -9.99 15.56 -32.44
CA GLU A 454 -8.98 16.16 -31.61
C GLU A 454 -8.82 17.69 -31.71
N SER A 455 -8.03 18.12 -30.70
CA SER A 455 -7.08 19.24 -30.69
C SER A 455 -7.69 20.60 -30.47
N SER A 456 -7.11 21.48 -29.71
CA SER A 456 -5.74 21.93 -29.46
C SER A 456 -5.79 22.98 -28.33
N GLU A 457 -4.84 22.92 -27.44
CA GLU A 457 -3.67 23.82 -27.32
C GLU A 457 -3.90 25.22 -26.67
N SER A 458 -3.11 25.35 -25.63
CA SER A 458 -2.28 26.49 -25.19
C SER A 458 -2.95 27.68 -24.50
N THR A 459 -2.45 28.05 -23.37
CA THR A 459 -1.38 29.01 -23.01
C THR A 459 -1.48 29.26 -21.50
N GLU A 460 -0.46 28.98 -20.73
CA GLU A 460 0.63 29.86 -20.29
C GLU A 460 0.16 31.22 -19.69
N THR A 461 0.46 31.42 -18.45
CA THR A 461 1.25 32.52 -17.86
C THR A 461 1.02 32.69 -16.36
N ALA A 462 2.11 32.63 -15.68
CA ALA A 462 2.75 33.60 -14.79
C ALA A 462 2.36 33.63 -13.33
N ALA A 463 3.39 33.36 -12.56
CA ALA A 463 3.56 33.82 -11.18
C ALA A 463 3.63 35.37 -11.12
N PRO A 464 3.46 35.96 -9.95
CA PRO A 464 4.64 36.59 -9.40
C PRO A 464 4.88 36.41 -7.90
N GLU A 465 6.16 36.58 -7.64
CA GLU A 465 6.96 36.76 -6.46
C GLU A 465 6.46 37.80 -5.44
N SER A 466 7.14 37.62 -4.29
CA SER A 466 7.63 38.65 -3.33
C SER A 466 6.65 39.19 -2.31
N SER A 467 7.01 39.20 -1.04
CA SER A 467 8.00 39.99 -0.29
C SER A 467 8.01 39.49 1.18
N GLU A 468 9.11 39.10 1.76
CA GLU A 468 10.06 39.88 2.58
C GLU A 468 9.47 41.01 3.45
N VAL A 469 9.70 40.89 4.76
CA VAL A 469 10.15 41.85 5.77
C VAL A 469 10.23 41.08 7.10
N ALA A 470 11.35 40.75 7.67
CA ALA A 470 12.39 41.49 8.38
C ALA A 470 12.02 41.92 9.81
N ALA A 471 12.86 41.41 10.73
CA ALA A 471 13.41 42.02 11.92
C ALA A 471 12.44 42.32 13.10
N GLU A 472 12.77 42.08 14.33
CA GLU A 472 13.90 42.60 15.13
C GLU A 472 13.84 42.02 16.56
N THR A 473 14.97 41.55 17.03
CA THR A 473 15.71 41.79 18.26
C THR A 473 15.01 42.04 19.61
N ALA A 474 15.48 41.33 20.62
CA ALA A 474 16.09 41.81 21.87
C ALA A 474 16.27 40.63 22.82
N GLU A 475 17.51 40.24 23.08
CA GLU A 475 18.40 40.49 24.23
C GLU A 475 17.81 40.20 25.61
N GLY A 476 18.53 39.40 26.37
CA GLY A 476 18.40 39.28 27.82
C GLY A 476 18.96 37.98 28.42
N GLY A 477 20.28 37.83 28.52
CA GLY A 477 20.92 36.97 29.53
C GLY A 477 21.29 37.85 30.73
N PRO A 478 22.11 37.38 31.67
CA PRO A 478 22.34 36.07 32.25
C PRO A 478 22.21 36.07 33.79
N ALA A 479 22.21 34.92 34.45
CA ALA A 479 22.75 34.83 35.81
C ALA A 479 23.08 33.38 36.22
N GLU A 480 24.34 33.20 36.40
CA GLU A 480 25.08 32.26 37.20
C GLU A 480 24.49 31.95 38.59
N LYS A 481 24.76 30.75 39.05
CA LYS A 481 25.41 30.35 40.33
C LYS A 481 25.27 28.84 40.44
N SER A 482 26.33 28.05 40.23
CA SER A 482 27.44 27.68 41.11
C SER A 482 27.04 27.00 42.43
N ALA A 483 27.76 25.92 42.62
CA ALA A 483 28.18 25.21 43.81
C ALA A 483 27.51 23.85 44.00
N GLU A 484 28.14 22.79 44.25
CA GLU A 484 29.45 22.34 44.68
C GLU A 484 29.27 20.92 45.22
N VAL A 485 30.12 20.00 44.73
CA VAL A 485 30.90 18.98 45.44
C VAL A 485 30.24 18.14 46.53
N ALA A 486 30.27 16.82 46.33
CA ALA A 486 30.82 15.85 47.28
C ALA A 486 30.88 14.43 46.71
N GLU A 487 32.02 13.96 46.26
CA GLU A 487 32.58 12.65 46.58
C GLU A 487 33.30 12.81 47.94
N PRO A 488 33.75 11.78 48.66
CA PRO A 488 34.01 10.39 48.36
C PRO A 488 33.67 9.39 49.49
N ALA A 489 33.85 8.10 49.28
CA ALA A 489 34.67 7.24 50.17
C ALA A 489 34.75 5.80 49.70
N GLU A 490 35.98 5.43 49.42
CA GLU A 490 36.52 4.06 49.39
C GLU A 490 36.29 3.33 50.72
N ALA A 491 36.07 2.04 50.64
CA ALA A 491 36.58 1.11 51.64
C ALA A 491 36.89 -0.24 50.99
N LYS A 492 38.14 -0.51 50.94
CA LYS A 492 38.83 -1.78 50.74
C LYS A 492 38.41 -2.81 51.77
N SER A 493 38.35 -4.05 51.43
CA SER A 493 39.16 -5.12 52.03
C SER A 493 38.83 -6.49 51.41
N ASP A 494 39.85 -7.05 50.88
CA ASP A 494 40.21 -8.43 50.59
C ASP A 494 40.27 -9.31 51.85
N PRO A 495 40.73 -10.59 51.74
CA PRO A 495 40.19 -11.81 51.13
C PRO A 495 40.16 -12.98 52.15
N ASP A 496 40.02 -14.21 51.60
CA ASP A 496 40.36 -15.52 52.21
C ASP A 496 39.28 -16.28 53.00
N ARG A 497 38.92 -17.40 52.46
CA ARG A 497 38.95 -18.76 52.99
C ARG A 497 38.16 -19.70 52.06
N ALA A 498 38.88 -20.46 51.25
CA ALA A 498 39.43 -21.81 51.54
C ALA A 498 38.36 -22.87 51.89
N GLU A 499 38.20 -23.75 50.91
CA GLU A 499 38.33 -25.19 50.95
C GLU A 499 37.31 -26.05 51.75
N GLU A 500 37.09 -27.18 51.11
CA GLU A 500 36.60 -28.49 51.62
C GLU A 500 35.08 -28.60 51.77
N ALA A 501 34.41 -29.66 51.36
CA ALA A 501 34.75 -30.96 50.82
C ALA A 501 33.45 -31.62 50.33
N ASN A 502 33.55 -32.41 49.29
CA ASN A 502 33.15 -33.79 49.21
C ASN A 502 31.69 -34.23 49.50
N SER A 503 30.95 -34.58 48.54
CA SER A 503 30.42 -35.91 48.25
C SER A 503 29.61 -35.91 46.96
#